data_a552d17cf21cae0d1bed0ca67eecad3f
#
_entry.id   a552d17cf21cae0d1bed0ca67eecad3f
#
_cell.length_a   1.000
_cell.length_b   1.000
_cell.length_c   1.000
_cell.angle_alpha   90.00
_cell.angle_beta   90.00
_cell.angle_gamma   90.00
#
_symmetry.space_group_name_H-M   'P 1'
#
loop_
_entity.id
_entity.type
_entity.pdbx_description
1 polymer ?
#
loop_
_entity_poly.entity_id
_entity_poly.type
_entity_poly.pdbx_seq_one_letter_code
_entity_poly.pdbx_strand_id
1 'polypeptide(L)'
;AKIVVCVGDDKQSIYGWRDGEKRLFENLETILKANPDTLKKSYRSDINIVSYCNEFFSAISRKDNWAFKPSEINSKNQGYVKAICMSDLDKEANIYSVLLEELKAFEPYDNVAIIARTNNELNEIAQLLENEKMPYILNNEKDISEYPGIFECFELLKYLIYENELALFNFISSPLSNIGTEDIEVLLKNKKSNLIFLFFIYSLS
;
A
#
# COMPACT_ATOMS: atom_id res chain seq x y z
N ALA A 1 9.56 -36.39 21.11
CA ALA A 1 8.29 -36.03 20.48
C ALA A 1 8.44 -34.64 19.85
N LYS A 2 8.03 -34.51 18.58
CA LYS A 2 7.97 -33.18 17.93
C LYS A 2 6.57 -32.63 18.13
N ILE A 3 6.46 -31.42 18.67
CA ILE A 3 5.20 -30.70 18.82
C ILE A 3 5.11 -29.71 17.66
N VAL A 4 3.98 -29.72 16.95
CA VAL A 4 3.69 -28.77 15.89
C VAL A 4 2.50 -27.94 16.34
N VAL A 5 2.64 -26.63 16.33
CA VAL A 5 1.55 -25.67 16.62
C VAL A 5 1.40 -24.79 15.38
N CYS A 6 0.18 -24.76 14.80
CA CYS A 6 -0.17 -23.91 13.68
C CYS A 6 -1.20 -22.89 14.15
N VAL A 7 -0.97 -21.62 13.88
CA VAL A 7 -1.89 -20.52 14.22
C VAL A 7 -2.19 -19.74 12.93
N GLY A 8 -3.46 -19.42 12.72
CA GLY A 8 -3.90 -18.65 11.56
C GLY A 8 -5.36 -18.24 11.65
N ASP A 9 -5.78 -17.44 10.71
CA ASP A 9 -7.17 -17.01 10.53
C ASP A 9 -7.50 -17.06 9.03
N ASP A 10 -8.40 -17.95 8.65
CA ASP A 10 -8.84 -18.16 7.28
C ASP A 10 -9.50 -16.91 6.66
N LYS A 11 -10.12 -16.07 7.51
CA LYS A 11 -10.75 -14.81 7.10
C LYS A 11 -9.75 -13.71 6.76
N GLN A 12 -8.50 -13.83 7.24
CA GLN A 12 -7.41 -12.90 6.94
C GLN A 12 -6.53 -13.36 5.77
N SER A 13 -6.97 -14.34 4.99
CA SER A 13 -6.28 -14.80 3.79
C SER A 13 -6.44 -13.79 2.66
N ILE A 14 -5.63 -12.70 2.71
CA ILE A 14 -5.66 -11.59 1.75
C ILE A 14 -4.67 -11.75 0.59
N TYR A 15 -3.81 -12.76 0.63
CA TYR A 15 -2.75 -12.99 -0.37
C TYR A 15 -3.09 -14.09 -1.40
N GLY A 16 -4.38 -14.31 -1.69
CA GLY A 16 -4.79 -15.26 -2.73
C GLY A 16 -4.17 -14.99 -4.11
N TRP A 17 -3.86 -13.74 -4.41
CA TRP A 17 -3.19 -13.32 -5.64
C TRP A 17 -1.66 -13.60 -5.66
N ARG A 18 -1.07 -13.97 -4.51
CA ARG A 18 0.32 -14.41 -4.35
C ARG A 18 0.39 -15.91 -4.02
N ASP A 19 -0.46 -16.73 -4.63
CA ASP A 19 -0.54 -18.18 -4.38
C ASP A 19 -0.87 -18.57 -2.92
N GLY A 20 -1.47 -17.65 -2.16
CA GLY A 20 -1.99 -17.95 -0.82
C GLY A 20 -3.18 -18.91 -0.91
N GLU A 21 -2.99 -20.17 -0.53
CA GLU A 21 -4.04 -21.20 -0.61
C GLU A 21 -4.76 -21.35 0.74
N LYS A 22 -5.94 -20.77 0.83
CA LYS A 22 -6.81 -20.83 2.02
C LYS A 22 -7.13 -22.27 2.45
N ARG A 23 -7.30 -23.17 1.47
CA ARG A 23 -7.64 -24.58 1.70
C ARG A 23 -6.56 -25.34 2.47
N LEU A 24 -5.30 -24.89 2.40
CA LEU A 24 -4.23 -25.49 3.19
C LEU A 24 -4.50 -25.33 4.67
N PHE A 25 -4.94 -24.15 5.11
CA PHE A 25 -5.27 -23.91 6.51
C PHE A 25 -6.52 -24.66 6.95
N GLU A 26 -7.57 -24.68 6.13
CA GLU A 26 -8.81 -25.42 6.38
C GLU A 26 -8.57 -26.93 6.52
N ASN A 27 -7.57 -27.48 5.82
CA ASN A 27 -7.24 -28.91 5.85
C ASN A 27 -6.16 -29.30 6.86
N LEU A 28 -5.57 -28.37 7.61
CA LEU A 28 -4.50 -28.66 8.58
C LEU A 28 -4.91 -29.68 9.64
N GLU A 29 -6.16 -29.64 10.11
CA GLU A 29 -6.70 -30.60 11.05
C GLU A 29 -6.56 -32.04 10.53
N THR A 30 -6.91 -32.25 9.27
CA THR A 30 -6.83 -33.55 8.61
C THR A 30 -5.39 -33.96 8.28
N ILE A 31 -4.61 -33.03 7.75
CA ILE A 31 -3.22 -33.28 7.29
C ILE A 31 -2.30 -33.59 8.48
N LEU A 32 -2.41 -32.80 9.54
CA LEU A 32 -1.51 -32.92 10.71
C LEU A 32 -2.12 -33.77 11.83
N LYS A 33 -3.38 -34.22 11.69
CA LYS A 33 -4.15 -34.87 12.77
C LYS A 33 -4.13 -34.02 14.05
N ALA A 34 -4.26 -32.70 13.87
CA ALA A 34 -4.19 -31.73 14.96
C ALA A 34 -5.57 -31.58 15.63
N ASN A 35 -5.56 -31.22 16.89
CA ASN A 35 -6.78 -30.84 17.60
C ASN A 35 -6.99 -29.34 17.40
N PRO A 36 -8.05 -28.90 16.69
CA PRO A 36 -8.33 -27.49 16.48
C PRO A 36 -8.85 -26.86 17.76
N ASP A 37 -8.36 -25.66 18.04
CA ASP A 37 -8.91 -24.79 19.08
C ASP A 37 -9.16 -23.40 18.45
N THR A 38 -10.16 -22.69 18.94
CA THR A 38 -10.56 -21.39 18.40
C THR A 38 -10.44 -20.32 19.48
N LEU A 39 -9.67 -19.28 19.19
CA LEU A 39 -9.60 -18.10 20.04
C LEU A 39 -10.91 -17.30 19.90
N LYS A 40 -11.77 -17.40 20.89
CA LYS A 40 -13.12 -16.81 20.87
C LYS A 40 -13.13 -15.36 21.35
N LYS A 41 -12.20 -14.96 22.21
CA LYS A 41 -12.19 -13.66 22.87
C LYS A 41 -11.34 -12.65 22.13
N SER A 42 -11.87 -11.45 21.94
CA SER A 42 -11.11 -10.29 21.47
C SER A 42 -10.46 -9.61 22.66
N TYR A 43 -9.11 -9.55 22.65
CA TYR A 43 -8.29 -8.84 23.63
C TYR A 43 -7.76 -7.50 23.10
N ARG A 44 -7.98 -7.23 21.81
CA ARG A 44 -7.44 -6.05 21.10
C ARG A 44 -8.38 -4.87 21.14
N SER A 45 -9.66 -5.12 20.92
CA SER A 45 -10.63 -4.07 20.61
C SER A 45 -11.63 -3.88 21.73
N ASP A 46 -12.12 -2.64 21.86
CA ASP A 46 -13.09 -2.24 22.86
C ASP A 46 -14.51 -2.70 22.53
N ILE A 47 -15.42 -2.60 23.50
CA ILE A 47 -16.77 -3.16 23.46
C ILE A 47 -17.53 -2.78 22.20
N ASN A 48 -17.63 -1.47 21.92
CA ASN A 48 -18.43 -0.99 20.78
C ASN A 48 -17.84 -1.41 19.43
N ILE A 49 -16.52 -1.53 19.33
CA ILE A 49 -15.85 -1.99 18.11
C ILE A 49 -16.16 -3.47 17.85
N VAL A 50 -16.02 -4.32 18.88
CA VAL A 50 -16.33 -5.75 18.74
C VAL A 50 -17.81 -5.97 18.45
N SER A 51 -18.70 -5.25 19.12
CA SER A 51 -20.15 -5.32 18.91
C SER A 51 -20.52 -4.93 17.48
N TYR A 52 -20.00 -3.79 17.01
CA TYR A 52 -20.24 -3.33 15.65
C TYR A 52 -19.75 -4.35 14.60
N CYS A 53 -18.53 -4.85 14.75
CA CYS A 53 -18.02 -5.90 13.86
C CYS A 53 -18.87 -7.15 13.87
N ASN A 54 -19.27 -7.62 15.06
CA ASN A 54 -20.12 -8.79 15.18
C ASN A 54 -21.47 -8.61 14.48
N GLU A 55 -22.14 -7.49 14.67
CA GLU A 55 -23.42 -7.17 14.02
C GLU A 55 -23.28 -7.05 12.51
N PHE A 56 -22.29 -6.26 12.05
CA PHE A 56 -22.05 -6.01 10.63
C PHE A 56 -21.74 -7.30 9.87
N PHE A 57 -20.77 -8.09 10.34
CA PHE A 57 -20.39 -9.32 9.66
C PHE A 57 -21.43 -10.43 9.83
N SER A 58 -22.21 -10.46 10.92
CA SER A 58 -23.36 -11.36 11.03
C SER A 58 -24.46 -11.04 10.03
N ALA A 59 -24.66 -9.75 9.71
CA ALA A 59 -25.63 -9.33 8.71
C ALA A 59 -25.20 -9.73 7.29
N ILE A 60 -23.92 -9.49 6.94
CA ILE A 60 -23.35 -9.87 5.65
C ILE A 60 -23.34 -11.40 5.48
N SER A 61 -22.90 -12.14 6.50
CA SER A 61 -22.79 -13.60 6.42
C SER A 61 -24.14 -14.27 6.11
N ARG A 62 -25.23 -13.72 6.64
CA ARG A 62 -26.59 -14.19 6.32
C ARG A 62 -26.99 -13.93 4.86
N LYS A 63 -26.53 -12.81 4.28
CA LYS A 63 -26.81 -12.45 2.89
C LYS A 63 -26.01 -13.29 1.91
N ASP A 64 -24.72 -13.50 2.18
CA ASP A 64 -23.77 -14.12 1.26
C ASP A 64 -23.48 -15.60 1.59
N ASN A 65 -24.21 -16.17 2.53
CA ASN A 65 -24.18 -17.60 2.92
C ASN A 65 -22.77 -18.11 3.29
N TRP A 66 -22.01 -17.33 4.06
CA TRP A 66 -20.73 -17.76 4.63
C TRP A 66 -20.78 -17.85 6.16
N ALA A 67 -19.96 -18.73 6.74
CA ALA A 67 -19.96 -18.95 8.18
C ALA A 67 -19.20 -17.84 8.91
N PHE A 68 -19.89 -17.03 9.70
CA PHE A 68 -19.32 -16.06 10.62
C PHE A 68 -19.52 -16.50 12.06
N LYS A 69 -18.45 -16.48 12.85
CA LYS A 69 -18.51 -16.72 14.29
C LYS A 69 -18.19 -15.41 15.03
N PRO A 70 -19.14 -14.85 15.79
CA PRO A 70 -18.91 -13.65 16.58
C PRO A 70 -17.80 -13.83 17.60
N SER A 71 -17.04 -12.77 17.86
CA SER A 71 -16.04 -12.74 18.91
C SER A 71 -16.65 -12.35 20.25
N GLU A 72 -16.20 -13.01 21.33
CA GLU A 72 -16.59 -12.63 22.70
C GLU A 72 -15.84 -11.35 23.10
N ILE A 73 -16.53 -10.46 23.78
CA ILE A 73 -15.98 -9.19 24.27
C ILE A 73 -15.18 -9.45 25.56
N ASN A 74 -13.96 -8.95 25.63
CA ASN A 74 -13.13 -9.03 26.85
C ASN A 74 -12.70 -7.65 27.38
N SER A 75 -12.89 -6.56 26.63
CA SER A 75 -12.56 -5.21 27.08
C SER A 75 -13.55 -4.69 28.12
N LYS A 76 -13.07 -3.78 28.98
CA LYS A 76 -13.88 -3.00 29.91
C LYS A 76 -14.17 -1.58 29.36
N ASN A 77 -13.46 -1.16 28.33
CA ASN A 77 -13.59 0.14 27.71
C ASN A 77 -14.72 0.12 26.69
N GLN A 78 -15.41 1.23 26.53
CA GLN A 78 -16.49 1.33 25.57
C GLN A 78 -16.00 1.36 24.12
N GLY A 79 -14.97 2.17 23.84
CA GLY A 79 -14.53 2.46 22.49
C GLY A 79 -15.55 3.27 21.68
N TYR A 80 -15.19 3.60 20.43
CA TYR A 80 -16.02 4.41 19.56
C TYR A 80 -16.04 3.85 18.13
N VAL A 81 -17.21 3.86 17.51
CA VAL A 81 -17.40 3.53 16.09
C VAL A 81 -18.35 4.52 15.47
N LYS A 82 -17.97 5.09 14.33
CA LYS A 82 -18.80 5.96 13.51
C LYS A 82 -18.76 5.50 12.07
N ALA A 83 -19.89 5.31 11.45
CA ALA A 83 -20.03 5.02 10.03
C ALA A 83 -20.66 6.23 9.34
N ILE A 84 -20.02 6.73 8.28
CA ILE A 84 -20.50 7.86 7.50
C ILE A 84 -20.73 7.35 6.07
N CYS A 85 -21.99 7.45 5.62
CA CYS A 85 -22.37 7.11 4.25
C CYS A 85 -22.64 8.40 3.50
N MET A 86 -22.03 8.58 2.36
CA MET A 86 -22.21 9.74 1.49
C MET A 86 -22.95 9.35 0.22
N SER A 87 -23.83 10.21 -0.28
CA SER A 87 -24.53 9.99 -1.54
C SER A 87 -23.65 10.33 -2.73
N ASP A 88 -23.99 9.76 -3.92
CA ASP A 88 -23.25 10.00 -5.16
C ASP A 88 -23.24 11.46 -5.61
N LEU A 89 -24.19 12.26 -5.15
CA LEU A 89 -24.31 13.70 -5.45
C LEU A 89 -23.32 14.58 -4.65
N ASP A 90 -22.75 14.03 -3.57
CA ASP A 90 -21.89 14.77 -2.65
C ASP A 90 -20.40 14.42 -2.79
N LYS A 91 -20.04 13.62 -3.81
CA LYS A 91 -18.84 12.76 -3.81
C LYS A 91 -17.47 13.45 -3.80
N GLU A 92 -17.27 14.62 -4.41
CA GLU A 92 -15.90 15.10 -4.57
C GLU A 92 -15.47 16.19 -3.58
N ALA A 93 -16.35 17.12 -3.25
CA ALA A 93 -15.99 18.23 -2.37
C ALA A 93 -16.10 17.92 -0.88
N ASN A 94 -16.83 16.87 -0.52
CA ASN A 94 -17.30 16.69 0.86
C ASN A 94 -16.59 15.56 1.65
N ILE A 95 -16.05 14.53 0.99
CA ILE A 95 -15.40 13.41 1.70
C ILE A 95 -14.12 13.86 2.42
N TYR A 96 -13.33 14.71 1.79
CA TYR A 96 -12.08 15.21 2.35
C TYR A 96 -12.33 16.21 3.49
N SER A 97 -13.39 17.04 3.39
CA SER A 97 -13.76 17.94 4.49
C SER A 97 -14.24 17.17 5.72
N VAL A 98 -15.03 16.12 5.51
CA VAL A 98 -15.48 15.23 6.59
C VAL A 98 -14.29 14.52 7.23
N LEU A 99 -13.34 14.00 6.42
CA LEU A 99 -12.12 13.38 6.92
C LEU A 99 -11.31 14.36 7.80
N LEU A 100 -11.12 15.58 7.34
CA LEU A 100 -10.38 16.60 8.11
C LEU A 100 -11.08 16.99 9.43
N GLU A 101 -12.40 17.11 9.41
CA GLU A 101 -13.18 17.38 10.63
C GLU A 101 -13.03 16.24 11.65
N GLU A 102 -13.13 15.00 11.19
CA GLU A 102 -12.96 13.84 12.07
C GLU A 102 -11.52 13.78 12.61
N LEU A 103 -10.51 14.02 11.78
CA LEU A 103 -9.11 14.01 12.21
C LEU A 103 -8.82 15.05 13.29
N LYS A 104 -9.36 16.27 13.17
CA LYS A 104 -9.17 17.34 14.17
C LYS A 104 -9.66 16.94 15.56
N ALA A 105 -10.58 15.98 15.66
CA ALA A 105 -11.07 15.48 16.95
C ALA A 105 -10.08 14.51 17.65
N PHE A 106 -9.03 14.04 16.96
CA PHE A 106 -8.08 13.02 17.46
C PHE A 106 -6.66 13.57 17.71
N GLU A 107 -6.51 14.85 17.93
CA GLU A 107 -5.21 15.43 18.26
C GLU A 107 -4.77 15.02 19.69
N PRO A 108 -3.54 14.54 19.92
CA PRO A 108 -2.44 14.30 18.97
C PRO A 108 -2.65 13.08 18.07
N TYR A 109 -2.09 13.12 16.84
CA TYR A 109 -2.33 12.12 15.77
C TYR A 109 -1.48 10.86 15.85
N ASP A 110 -0.70 10.66 16.90
CA ASP A 110 0.31 9.60 17.02
C ASP A 110 -0.23 8.18 16.89
N ASN A 111 -1.53 7.99 17.14
CA ASN A 111 -2.20 6.70 17.11
C ASN A 111 -3.34 6.64 16.08
N VAL A 112 -3.34 7.51 15.08
CA VAL A 112 -4.36 7.54 14.05
C VAL A 112 -3.81 6.87 12.78
N ALA A 113 -4.56 5.94 12.21
CA ALA A 113 -4.24 5.34 10.92
C ALA A 113 -5.38 5.59 9.93
N ILE A 114 -5.04 6.02 8.72
CA ILE A 114 -5.98 6.16 7.60
C ILE A 114 -5.71 5.02 6.64
N ILE A 115 -6.75 4.28 6.31
CA ILE A 115 -6.68 3.15 5.39
C ILE A 115 -7.57 3.47 4.19
N ALA A 116 -7.02 3.38 2.99
CA ALA A 116 -7.74 3.53 1.74
C ALA A 116 -7.63 2.26 0.88
N ARG A 117 -8.45 2.16 -0.14
CA ARG A 117 -8.49 0.98 -0.99
C ARG A 117 -7.36 0.96 -2.02
N THR A 118 -6.92 2.12 -2.47
CA THR A 118 -5.89 2.28 -3.51
C THR A 118 -4.79 3.23 -3.08
N ASN A 119 -3.60 3.07 -3.67
CA ASN A 119 -2.49 3.98 -3.45
C ASN A 119 -2.78 5.40 -3.97
N ASN A 120 -3.61 5.53 -5.01
CA ASN A 120 -4.01 6.84 -5.52
C ASN A 120 -4.83 7.62 -4.48
N GLU A 121 -5.82 6.98 -3.85
CA GLU A 121 -6.59 7.59 -2.75
C GLU A 121 -5.67 7.99 -1.58
N LEU A 122 -4.69 7.15 -1.23
CA LEU A 122 -3.71 7.49 -0.19
C LEU A 122 -2.85 8.71 -0.56
N ASN A 123 -2.44 8.83 -1.82
CA ASN A 123 -1.67 9.98 -2.30
C ASN A 123 -2.51 11.27 -2.26
N GLU A 124 -3.79 11.21 -2.65
CA GLU A 124 -4.71 12.35 -2.56
C GLU A 124 -4.91 12.80 -1.11
N ILE A 125 -5.09 11.84 -0.18
CA ILE A 125 -5.19 12.12 1.25
C ILE A 125 -3.87 12.71 1.78
N ALA A 126 -2.73 12.20 1.37
CA ALA A 126 -1.43 12.73 1.78
C ALA A 126 -1.24 14.19 1.34
N GLN A 127 -1.61 14.53 0.09
CA GLN A 127 -1.60 15.92 -0.39
C GLN A 127 -2.54 16.82 0.40
N LEU A 128 -3.71 16.31 0.77
CA LEU A 128 -4.65 17.04 1.61
C LEU A 128 -4.06 17.36 2.99
N LEU A 129 -3.44 16.36 3.65
CA LEU A 129 -2.80 16.53 4.95
C LEU A 129 -1.61 17.50 4.89
N GLU A 130 -0.83 17.45 3.81
CA GLU A 130 0.28 18.37 3.56
C GLU A 130 -0.20 19.82 3.42
N ASN A 131 -1.28 20.06 2.66
CA ASN A 131 -1.89 21.37 2.50
C ASN A 131 -2.40 21.95 3.83
N GLU A 132 -2.96 21.10 4.69
CA GLU A 132 -3.43 21.46 6.03
C GLU A 132 -2.30 21.48 7.08
N LYS A 133 -1.05 21.20 6.69
CA LYS A 133 0.13 21.13 7.57
C LYS A 133 -0.02 20.12 8.71
N MET A 134 -0.77 19.05 8.48
CA MET A 134 -0.92 17.96 9.43
C MET A 134 0.21 16.95 9.25
N PRO A 135 0.89 16.51 10.31
CA PRO A 135 1.97 15.52 10.19
C PRO A 135 1.41 14.16 9.80
N TYR A 136 2.06 13.48 8.87
CA TYR A 136 1.68 12.13 8.45
C TYR A 136 2.90 11.29 8.05
N ILE A 137 2.71 9.98 8.06
CA ILE A 137 3.65 9.02 7.49
C ILE A 137 2.89 8.22 6.43
N LEU A 138 3.32 8.33 5.18
CA LEU A 138 2.74 7.56 4.08
C LEU A 138 3.47 6.22 3.95
N ASN A 139 2.79 5.15 4.32
CA ASN A 139 3.28 3.79 4.12
C ASN A 139 2.81 3.26 2.76
N ASN A 140 3.45 3.75 1.71
CA ASN A 140 3.17 3.37 0.33
C ASN A 140 4.39 2.60 -0.20
N GLU A 141 4.20 1.36 -0.63
CA GLU A 141 5.23 0.59 -1.33
C GLU A 141 5.41 1.17 -2.74
N LYS A 142 6.11 2.29 -2.86
CA LYS A 142 6.64 2.72 -4.16
C LYS A 142 7.84 1.85 -4.48
N ASP A 143 7.87 1.33 -5.70
CA ASP A 143 9.09 0.72 -6.20
C ASP A 143 10.22 1.76 -6.12
N ILE A 144 11.34 1.37 -5.56
CA ILE A 144 12.50 2.26 -5.43
C ILE A 144 12.92 2.85 -6.79
N SER A 145 12.64 2.12 -7.87
CA SER A 145 12.90 2.57 -9.25
C SER A 145 12.01 3.73 -9.72
N GLU A 146 10.91 4.03 -9.01
CA GLU A 146 10.01 5.15 -9.36
C GLU A 146 10.47 6.48 -8.75
N TYR A 147 11.48 6.46 -7.86
CA TYR A 147 12.00 7.70 -7.28
C TYR A 147 12.86 8.45 -8.31
N PRO A 148 12.63 9.77 -8.48
CA PRO A 148 13.49 10.61 -9.30
C PRO A 148 14.95 10.48 -8.90
N GLY A 149 15.83 10.39 -9.87
CA GLY A 149 17.26 10.14 -9.68
C GLY A 149 17.62 8.66 -9.58
N ILE A 150 16.79 7.82 -8.96
CA ILE A 150 17.01 6.37 -8.90
C ILE A 150 16.66 5.72 -10.22
N PHE A 151 15.52 6.08 -10.81
CA PHE A 151 15.11 5.60 -12.13
C PHE A 151 16.21 5.86 -13.17
N GLU A 152 16.73 7.07 -13.22
CA GLU A 152 17.78 7.48 -14.15
C GLU A 152 19.08 6.72 -13.92
N CYS A 153 19.46 6.49 -12.66
CA CYS A 153 20.61 5.65 -12.34
C CYS A 153 20.42 4.20 -12.83
N PHE A 154 19.22 3.63 -12.68
CA PHE A 154 18.92 2.31 -13.22
C PHE A 154 18.98 2.27 -14.74
N GLU A 155 18.49 3.29 -15.44
CA GLU A 155 18.57 3.38 -16.88
C GLU A 155 20.04 3.48 -17.36
N LEU A 156 20.87 4.25 -16.67
CA LEU A 156 22.31 4.29 -16.95
C LEU A 156 22.97 2.90 -16.74
N LEU A 157 22.68 2.22 -15.64
CA LEU A 157 23.18 0.87 -15.37
C LEU A 157 22.72 -0.14 -16.41
N LYS A 158 21.47 -0.10 -16.85
CA LYS A 158 20.96 -0.97 -17.94
C LYS A 158 21.73 -0.74 -19.23
N TYR A 159 22.06 0.51 -19.55
CA TYR A 159 22.88 0.79 -20.72
C TYR A 159 24.30 0.23 -20.54
N LEU A 160 24.95 0.47 -19.41
CA LEU A 160 26.33 0.01 -19.15
C LEU A 160 26.47 -1.53 -19.15
N ILE A 161 25.43 -2.25 -18.72
CA ILE A 161 25.46 -3.72 -18.61
C ILE A 161 24.99 -4.39 -19.90
N TYR A 162 23.92 -3.85 -20.51
CA TYR A 162 23.21 -4.52 -21.61
C TYR A 162 23.32 -3.77 -22.93
N GLU A 163 24.03 -2.64 -22.99
CA GLU A 163 24.14 -1.77 -24.18
C GLU A 163 22.77 -1.34 -24.71
N ASN A 164 21.77 -1.19 -23.82
CA ASN A 164 20.41 -0.81 -24.19
C ASN A 164 20.35 0.67 -24.56
N GLU A 165 20.25 0.98 -25.85
CA GLU A 165 20.21 2.35 -26.39
C GLU A 165 19.01 3.16 -25.88
N LEU A 166 17.84 2.52 -25.65
CA LEU A 166 16.66 3.18 -25.11
C LEU A 166 16.91 3.63 -23.66
N ALA A 167 17.56 2.80 -22.88
CA ALA A 167 17.92 3.12 -21.50
C ALA A 167 18.90 4.31 -21.45
N LEU A 168 19.90 4.36 -22.35
CA LEU A 168 20.76 5.52 -22.49
C LEU A 168 19.96 6.78 -22.86
N PHE A 169 19.05 6.67 -23.82
CA PHE A 169 18.18 7.78 -24.21
C PHE A 169 17.35 8.30 -23.03
N ASN A 170 16.75 7.42 -22.24
CA ASN A 170 16.01 7.80 -21.05
C ASN A 170 16.88 8.54 -20.03
N PHE A 171 18.12 8.08 -19.82
CA PHE A 171 19.07 8.74 -18.92
C PHE A 171 19.47 10.12 -19.43
N ILE A 172 19.92 10.25 -20.69
CA ILE A 172 20.38 11.54 -21.25
C ILE A 172 19.28 12.57 -21.38
N SER A 173 18.01 12.12 -21.53
CA SER A 173 16.85 13.00 -21.60
C SER A 173 16.33 13.43 -20.24
N SER A 174 16.91 12.91 -19.16
CA SER A 174 16.51 13.24 -17.80
C SER A 174 17.23 14.49 -17.25
N PRO A 175 16.62 15.16 -16.27
CA PRO A 175 17.27 16.30 -15.61
C PRO A 175 18.62 15.97 -14.95
N LEU A 176 18.86 14.70 -14.59
CA LEU A 176 20.07 14.25 -13.93
C LEU A 176 21.30 14.32 -14.84
N SER A 177 21.12 14.16 -16.14
CA SER A 177 22.22 14.24 -17.13
C SER A 177 22.77 15.64 -17.31
N ASN A 178 21.96 16.66 -17.00
CA ASN A 178 22.25 18.07 -17.24
C ASN A 178 22.61 18.41 -18.72
N ILE A 179 22.10 17.60 -19.68
CA ILE A 179 22.34 17.80 -21.12
C ILE A 179 21.16 18.56 -21.72
N GLY A 180 21.47 19.61 -22.48
CA GLY A 180 20.44 20.39 -23.19
C GLY A 180 19.79 19.63 -24.33
N THR A 181 18.55 19.97 -24.69
CA THR A 181 17.80 19.33 -25.78
C THR A 181 18.50 19.42 -27.13
N GLU A 182 19.20 20.52 -27.41
CA GLU A 182 19.98 20.72 -28.65
C GLU A 182 21.15 19.74 -28.73
N ASP A 183 21.84 19.48 -27.61
CA ASP A 183 22.95 18.56 -27.53
C ASP A 183 22.50 17.11 -27.68
N ILE A 184 21.32 16.76 -27.12
CA ILE A 184 20.69 15.45 -27.29
C ILE A 184 20.41 15.17 -28.78
N GLU A 185 19.89 16.15 -29.53
CA GLU A 185 19.67 15.99 -30.97
C GLU A 185 20.99 15.75 -31.73
N VAL A 186 22.07 16.42 -31.37
CA VAL A 186 23.39 16.23 -31.98
C VAL A 186 23.92 14.82 -31.67
N LEU A 187 23.79 14.35 -30.43
CA LEU A 187 24.18 13.00 -30.02
C LEU A 187 23.41 11.93 -30.79
N LEU A 188 22.11 12.09 -30.98
CA LEU A 188 21.27 11.15 -31.72
C LEU A 188 21.58 11.14 -33.24
N LYS A 189 21.91 12.27 -33.82
CA LYS A 189 22.30 12.36 -35.25
C LYS A 189 23.64 11.71 -35.55
N ASN A 190 24.55 11.69 -34.58
CA ASN A 190 25.91 11.14 -34.73
C ASN A 190 26.05 9.65 -34.34
N LYS A 191 25.00 8.88 -34.55
CA LYS A 191 24.80 7.48 -34.15
C LYS A 191 25.91 6.46 -34.51
N LYS A 192 27.00 6.86 -35.19
CA LYS A 192 28.12 6.00 -35.64
C LYS A 192 29.34 6.00 -34.72
N SER A 193 29.43 6.85 -33.75
CA SER A 193 30.55 6.93 -32.82
C SER A 193 30.08 6.62 -31.40
N ASN A 194 30.87 5.84 -30.65
CA ASN A 194 30.60 5.43 -29.28
C ASN A 194 29.94 6.56 -28.47
N LEU A 195 28.64 6.49 -28.26
CA LEU A 195 27.84 7.46 -27.51
C LEU A 195 28.40 7.77 -26.11
N ILE A 196 29.06 6.78 -25.48
CA ILE A 196 29.76 6.96 -24.20
C ILE A 196 30.89 8.00 -24.30
N PHE A 197 31.64 7.98 -25.39
CA PHE A 197 32.78 8.88 -25.53
C PHE A 197 32.34 10.33 -25.72
N LEU A 198 31.24 10.54 -26.44
CA LEU A 198 30.62 11.85 -26.60
C LEU A 198 30.02 12.37 -25.29
N PHE A 199 29.38 11.51 -24.48
CA PHE A 199 28.85 11.86 -23.18
C PHE A 199 29.93 12.38 -22.23
N PHE A 200 31.11 11.70 -22.16
CA PHE A 200 32.22 12.17 -21.32
C PHE A 200 32.81 13.51 -21.78
N ILE A 201 32.86 13.82 -23.08
CA ILE A 201 33.35 15.09 -23.57
C ILE A 201 32.42 16.25 -23.19
N TYR A 202 31.08 16.06 -23.30
CA TYR A 202 30.11 17.11 -22.98
C TYR A 202 29.92 17.34 -21.46
N SER A 203 30.15 16.33 -20.63
CA SER A 203 30.04 16.47 -19.16
C SER A 203 31.27 17.12 -18.51
N LEU A 204 32.36 17.30 -19.24
CA LEU A 204 33.63 17.94 -18.78
C LEU A 204 33.84 19.35 -19.33
N SER A 205 32.95 19.82 -20.19
CA SER A 205 32.95 21.21 -20.72
C SER A 205 31.88 22.05 -20.03
#